data_806570afc93750cd097df0d9babc7c39
#
_entry.id   806570afc93750cd097df0d9babc7c39
#
_cell.length_a   1.000
_cell.length_b   1.000
_cell.length_c   1.000
_cell.angle_alpha   90.00
_cell.angle_beta   90.00
_cell.angle_gamma   90.00
#
_symmetry.space_group_name_H-M   'P 1'
#
loop_
_entity.id
_entity.type
_entity.pdbx_description
1 polymer ?
#
loop_
_entity_poly.entity_id
_entity_poly.type
_entity_poly.pdbx_seq_one_letter_code
_entity_poly.pdbx_strand_id
1 'polypeptide(L)'
;MEQRIVLAHDGSINADWVARYALRMAAGLPGRRLQVIHILDGSVDRDRIAPRFAAIARECVREGLHCELLIRDLHGDVAASLLAAMQPGAVSHCLCGARVAARGRGFLAGTVSERLLRSGQCNVLAVRVVSPGLLGCPRTLLFPLAGHPRGFRSAMPFLLLLAQPTARLHLLRVMVVGHLHLGHLSAATARARIALGYDYLTRVADEIRAQADAPPCHLERHAVLAADWAGEILVQAGKLGVQMILLGASERSLPHRVVYGNPLERILRDTACDVGIYCRP
;
A
#
# COMPACT_ATOMS: atom_id res chain seq x y z
N MET A 1 -25.25 -2.27 0.61
CA MET A 1 -24.59 -1.65 1.78
C MET A 1 -23.59 -0.62 1.27
N GLU A 2 -23.65 0.61 1.82
CA GLU A 2 -22.72 1.67 1.43
C GLU A 2 -21.31 1.36 1.96
N GLN A 3 -20.37 1.25 1.04
CA GLN A 3 -18.96 0.97 1.35
C GLN A 3 -18.29 2.21 1.96
N ARG A 4 -17.40 1.98 2.95
CA ARG A 4 -16.62 3.03 3.63
C ARG A 4 -15.14 2.68 3.70
N ILE A 5 -14.31 3.72 3.78
CA ILE A 5 -12.91 3.60 4.16
C ILE A 5 -12.83 3.63 5.69
N VAL A 6 -12.03 2.75 6.27
CA VAL A 6 -11.65 2.81 7.69
C VAL A 6 -10.19 3.23 7.79
N LEU A 7 -9.90 4.17 8.70
CA LEU A 7 -8.56 4.53 9.11
C LEU A 7 -8.32 4.04 10.54
N ALA A 8 -7.37 3.14 10.71
CA ALA A 8 -6.84 2.79 12.03
C ALA A 8 -5.79 3.83 12.45
N HIS A 9 -6.15 4.69 13.40
CA HIS A 9 -5.34 5.83 13.83
C HIS A 9 -4.73 5.58 15.21
N ASP A 10 -3.40 5.52 15.31
CA ASP A 10 -2.68 5.22 16.56
C ASP A 10 -2.35 6.46 17.41
N GLY A 11 -2.85 7.64 17.05
CA GLY A 11 -2.58 8.89 17.74
C GLY A 11 -1.25 9.56 17.38
N SER A 12 -0.46 8.99 16.50
CA SER A 12 0.82 9.54 16.08
C SER A 12 0.69 10.55 14.93
N ILE A 13 1.74 11.37 14.73
CA ILE A 13 1.87 12.25 13.55
C ILE A 13 1.89 11.43 12.26
N ASN A 14 2.48 10.23 12.26
CA ASN A 14 2.48 9.36 11.10
C ASN A 14 1.05 8.94 10.71
N ALA A 15 0.18 8.70 11.69
CA ALA A 15 -1.23 8.39 11.42
C ALA A 15 -1.97 9.60 10.82
N ASP A 16 -1.63 10.84 11.21
CA ASP A 16 -2.17 12.04 10.57
C ASP A 16 -1.78 12.11 9.07
N TRP A 17 -0.56 11.69 8.73
CA TRP A 17 -0.13 11.63 7.32
C TRP A 17 -0.85 10.52 6.55
N VAL A 18 -1.05 9.36 7.17
CA VAL A 18 -1.84 8.25 6.57
C VAL A 18 -3.31 8.68 6.40
N ALA A 19 -3.84 9.53 7.30
CA ALA A 19 -5.19 10.07 7.18
C ALA A 19 -5.40 10.83 5.86
N ARG A 20 -4.36 11.47 5.28
CA ARG A 20 -4.44 12.12 3.97
C ARG A 20 -4.76 11.13 2.85
N TYR A 21 -4.15 9.94 2.88
CA TYR A 21 -4.46 8.86 1.95
C TYR A 21 -5.90 8.36 2.14
N ALA A 22 -6.33 8.17 3.39
CA ALA A 22 -7.70 7.72 3.70
C ALA A 22 -8.75 8.71 3.22
N LEU A 23 -8.53 10.02 3.39
CA LEU A 23 -9.40 11.09 2.89
C LEU A 23 -9.53 11.03 1.36
N ARG A 24 -8.40 10.93 0.64
CA ARG A 24 -8.39 10.85 -0.83
C ARG A 24 -9.09 9.59 -1.35
N MET A 25 -8.82 8.44 -0.73
CA MET A 25 -9.49 7.20 -1.11
C MET A 25 -11.00 7.25 -0.81
N ALA A 26 -11.41 7.84 0.32
CA ALA A 26 -12.83 8.01 0.65
C ALA A 26 -13.54 8.96 -0.33
N ALA A 27 -12.86 10.00 -0.79
CA ALA A 27 -13.39 10.91 -1.82
C ALA A 27 -13.62 10.20 -3.17
N GLY A 28 -12.85 9.16 -3.47
CA GLY A 28 -13.01 8.33 -4.67
C GLY A 28 -14.12 7.26 -4.57
N LEU A 29 -14.70 7.04 -3.39
CA LEU A 29 -15.83 6.10 -3.24
C LEU A 29 -17.18 6.79 -3.47
N PRO A 30 -18.16 6.11 -4.07
CA PRO A 30 -19.51 6.66 -4.27
C PRO A 30 -20.17 7.16 -2.97
N GLY A 31 -20.00 6.41 -1.88
CA GLY A 31 -20.58 6.75 -0.56
C GLY A 31 -19.83 7.87 0.17
N ARG A 32 -18.62 8.25 -0.27
CA ARG A 32 -17.78 9.30 0.32
C ARG A 32 -17.69 9.24 1.85
N ARG A 33 -17.50 8.01 2.40
CA ARG A 33 -17.53 7.77 3.85
C ARG A 33 -16.14 7.40 4.37
N LEU A 34 -15.72 8.11 5.43
CA LEU A 34 -14.51 7.83 6.19
C LEU A 34 -14.88 7.55 7.65
N GLN A 35 -14.46 6.42 8.17
CA GLN A 35 -14.53 6.10 9.59
C GLN A 35 -13.11 6.08 10.16
N VAL A 36 -12.86 6.85 11.20
CA VAL A 36 -11.56 6.86 11.90
C VAL A 36 -11.73 6.16 13.24
N ILE A 37 -10.91 5.14 13.49
CA ILE A 37 -10.96 4.35 14.71
C ILE A 37 -9.64 4.48 15.47
N HIS A 38 -9.72 4.86 16.74
CA HIS A 38 -8.61 4.82 17.69
C HIS A 38 -8.94 3.87 18.83
N ILE A 39 -7.99 3.02 19.20
CA ILE A 39 -8.10 2.13 20.36
C ILE A 39 -7.27 2.71 21.51
N LEU A 40 -7.91 2.90 22.66
CA LEU A 40 -7.26 3.37 23.89
C LEU A 40 -6.44 2.23 24.50
N ASP A 41 -5.17 2.13 24.14
CA ASP A 41 -4.22 1.14 24.67
C ASP A 41 -3.32 1.71 25.77
N GLY A 42 -3.58 2.94 26.19
CA GLY A 42 -2.79 3.67 27.19
C GLY A 42 -1.55 4.36 26.64
N SER A 43 -1.25 4.23 25.33
CA SER A 43 -0.09 4.88 24.72
C SER A 43 -0.30 6.37 24.46
N VAL A 44 -1.56 6.80 24.25
CA VAL A 44 -1.96 8.18 24.00
C VAL A 44 -3.26 8.48 24.72
N ASP A 45 -3.31 9.61 25.43
CA ASP A 45 -4.51 10.07 26.15
C ASP A 45 -5.58 10.62 25.20
N ARG A 46 -6.85 10.57 25.64
CA ARG A 46 -7.99 11.11 24.89
C ARG A 46 -7.80 12.60 24.54
N ASP A 47 -7.22 13.38 25.43
CA ASP A 47 -7.01 14.81 25.22
C ASP A 47 -6.01 15.10 24.09
N ARG A 48 -5.10 14.19 23.81
CA ARG A 48 -4.15 14.29 22.69
C ARG A 48 -4.78 13.81 21.38
N ILE A 49 -5.75 12.91 21.43
CA ILE A 49 -6.46 12.40 20.24
C ILE A 49 -7.50 13.41 19.76
N ALA A 50 -8.23 14.05 20.65
CA ALA A 50 -9.32 14.96 20.32
C ALA A 50 -8.95 16.06 19.30
N PRO A 51 -7.84 16.81 19.42
CA PRO A 51 -7.46 17.83 18.44
C PRO A 51 -7.08 17.22 17.06
N ARG A 52 -6.51 16.02 17.03
CA ARG A 52 -6.20 15.30 15.77
C ARG A 52 -7.48 14.90 15.06
N PHE A 53 -8.42 14.32 15.79
CA PHE A 53 -9.72 13.94 15.25
C PHE A 53 -10.50 15.16 14.75
N ALA A 54 -10.47 16.28 15.51
CA ALA A 54 -11.07 17.53 15.08
C ALA A 54 -10.44 18.08 13.79
N ALA A 55 -9.12 17.90 13.61
CA ALA A 55 -8.43 18.27 12.37
C ALA A 55 -8.90 17.40 11.20
N ILE A 56 -8.98 16.08 11.36
CA ILE A 56 -9.49 15.16 10.33
C ILE A 56 -10.95 15.49 9.99
N ALA A 57 -11.79 15.76 10.98
CA ALA A 57 -13.19 16.14 10.75
C ALA A 57 -13.32 17.41 9.90
N ARG A 58 -12.52 18.44 10.18
CA ARG A 58 -12.50 19.67 9.36
C ARG A 58 -12.08 19.38 7.91
N GLU A 59 -11.09 18.49 7.70
CA GLU A 59 -10.70 18.08 6.36
C GLU A 59 -11.85 17.33 5.66
N CYS A 60 -12.53 16.44 6.37
CA CYS A 60 -13.69 15.73 5.82
C CYS A 60 -14.78 16.71 5.35
N VAL A 61 -15.10 17.73 6.16
CA VAL A 61 -16.08 18.77 5.78
C VAL A 61 -15.62 19.50 4.51
N ARG A 62 -14.36 19.90 4.43
CA ARG A 62 -13.80 20.58 3.25
C ARG A 62 -13.88 19.73 1.98
N GLU A 63 -13.67 18.44 2.10
CA GLU A 63 -13.70 17.48 1.00
C GLU A 63 -15.12 16.94 0.74
N GLY A 64 -16.14 17.34 1.51
CA GLY A 64 -17.51 16.85 1.39
C GLY A 64 -17.64 15.36 1.71
N LEU A 65 -16.93 14.88 2.72
CA LEU A 65 -16.97 13.49 3.19
C LEU A 65 -17.84 13.34 4.43
N HIS A 66 -18.56 12.22 4.50
CA HIS A 66 -19.20 11.79 5.75
C HIS A 66 -18.14 11.17 6.66
N CYS A 67 -17.89 11.81 7.81
CA CYS A 67 -16.86 11.38 8.75
C CYS A 67 -17.49 10.82 10.03
N GLU A 68 -17.06 9.63 10.42
CA GLU A 68 -17.38 9.03 11.71
C GLU A 68 -16.08 8.84 12.51
N LEU A 69 -16.03 9.37 13.73
CA LEU A 69 -14.86 9.30 14.61
C LEU A 69 -15.19 8.42 15.80
N LEU A 70 -14.45 7.32 15.95
CA LEU A 70 -14.66 6.33 17.01
C LEU A 70 -13.42 6.21 17.89
N ILE A 71 -13.62 6.39 19.20
CA ILE A 71 -12.65 6.00 20.21
C ILE A 71 -13.22 4.78 20.93
N ARG A 72 -12.45 3.70 21.02
CA ARG A 72 -12.85 2.43 21.63
C ARG A 72 -11.85 2.02 22.68
N ASP A 73 -12.35 1.37 23.72
CA ASP A 73 -11.50 0.77 24.75
C ASP A 73 -10.81 -0.49 24.20
N LEU A 74 -9.67 -0.81 24.77
CA LEU A 74 -8.90 -2.00 24.42
C LEU A 74 -9.61 -3.27 24.92
N HIS A 75 -9.87 -4.19 24.00
CA HIS A 75 -10.36 -5.53 24.31
C HIS A 75 -9.40 -6.60 23.78
N GLY A 76 -8.64 -7.21 24.66
CA GLY A 76 -7.57 -8.12 24.28
C GLY A 76 -6.34 -7.38 23.76
N ASP A 77 -6.29 -7.12 22.47
CA ASP A 77 -5.23 -6.34 21.84
C ASP A 77 -5.78 -5.36 20.79
N VAL A 78 -4.92 -4.43 20.36
CA VAL A 78 -5.30 -3.34 19.45
C VAL A 78 -5.86 -3.84 18.12
N ALA A 79 -5.25 -4.88 17.52
CA ALA A 79 -5.71 -5.38 16.22
C ALA A 79 -7.06 -6.09 16.33
N ALA A 80 -7.26 -6.90 17.38
CA ALA A 80 -8.55 -7.55 17.66
C ALA A 80 -9.65 -6.53 17.92
N SER A 81 -9.36 -5.49 18.73
CA SER A 81 -10.29 -4.40 19.03
C SER A 81 -10.67 -3.60 17.78
N LEU A 82 -9.70 -3.32 16.89
CA LEU A 82 -9.95 -2.67 15.60
C LEU A 82 -10.86 -3.52 14.71
N LEU A 83 -10.55 -4.82 14.56
CA LEU A 83 -11.32 -5.75 13.74
C LEU A 83 -12.76 -5.92 14.26
N ALA A 84 -12.94 -5.97 15.59
CA ALA A 84 -14.26 -6.01 16.20
C ALA A 84 -15.06 -4.71 16.00
N ALA A 85 -14.39 -3.56 15.95
CA ALA A 85 -15.04 -2.28 15.69
C ALA A 85 -15.43 -2.07 14.21
N MET A 86 -14.83 -2.83 13.30
CA MET A 86 -15.15 -2.83 11.88
C MET A 86 -16.35 -3.76 11.63
N GLN A 87 -17.45 -3.20 11.13
CA GLN A 87 -18.62 -4.02 10.76
C GLN A 87 -18.30 -4.82 9.48
N PRO A 88 -18.35 -6.16 9.51
CA PRO A 88 -18.11 -6.98 8.33
C PRO A 88 -19.02 -6.60 7.17
N GLY A 89 -18.47 -6.55 5.95
CA GLY A 89 -19.19 -6.26 4.71
C GLY A 89 -19.51 -4.77 4.45
N ALA A 90 -19.38 -3.87 5.45
CA ALA A 90 -19.57 -2.43 5.26
C ALA A 90 -18.23 -1.71 4.99
N VAL A 91 -17.10 -2.34 5.31
CA VAL A 91 -15.75 -1.79 5.10
C VAL A 91 -15.22 -2.25 3.75
N SER A 92 -14.95 -1.31 2.85
CA SER A 92 -14.29 -1.62 1.58
C SER A 92 -12.77 -1.74 1.75
N HIS A 93 -12.16 -0.77 2.45
CA HIS A 93 -10.73 -0.73 2.70
C HIS A 93 -10.43 -0.27 4.13
N CYS A 94 -9.42 -0.87 4.74
CA CYS A 94 -8.82 -0.42 5.99
C CYS A 94 -7.42 0.12 5.71
N LEU A 95 -7.16 1.37 6.12
CA LEU A 95 -5.85 1.99 6.06
C LEU A 95 -5.21 2.01 7.45
N CYS A 96 -3.90 1.76 7.52
CA CYS A 96 -3.11 1.87 8.74
C CYS A 96 -1.68 2.32 8.42
N GLY A 97 -0.95 2.80 9.43
CA GLY A 97 0.46 3.11 9.28
C GLY A 97 1.33 1.85 9.19
N ALA A 98 2.29 1.82 8.28
CA ALA A 98 3.32 0.80 8.23
C ALA A 98 4.58 1.31 8.97
N ARG A 99 4.94 0.66 10.08
CA ARG A 99 6.18 0.97 10.81
C ARG A 99 7.25 -0.05 10.46
N VAL A 100 8.47 0.43 10.24
CA VAL A 100 9.64 -0.43 10.17
C VAL A 100 10.06 -0.77 11.58
N ALA A 101 10.05 -2.06 11.94
CA ALA A 101 10.52 -2.49 13.25
C ALA A 101 12.01 -2.17 13.44
N ALA A 102 12.43 -1.95 14.69
CA ALA A 102 13.84 -1.79 15.01
C ALA A 102 14.63 -3.04 14.58
N ARG A 103 15.92 -2.85 14.22
CA ARG A 103 16.81 -3.94 13.77
C ARG A 103 16.70 -5.17 14.65
N GLY A 104 16.51 -6.34 14.03
CA GLY A 104 16.47 -7.64 14.71
C GLY A 104 15.07 -8.21 14.96
N ARG A 105 13.99 -7.47 14.73
CA ARG A 105 12.62 -8.00 14.68
C ARG A 105 12.18 -8.08 13.22
N GLY A 106 11.57 -9.20 12.81
CA GLY A 106 11.13 -9.39 11.43
C GLY A 106 10.21 -8.26 10.94
N PHE A 107 10.13 -8.09 9.64
CA PHE A 107 9.31 -7.10 8.95
C PHE A 107 7.85 -7.12 9.44
N LEU A 108 7.35 -5.97 9.91
CA LEU A 108 6.01 -5.81 10.51
C LEU A 108 5.68 -6.81 11.64
N ALA A 109 6.60 -7.73 12.00
CA ALA A 109 6.34 -8.82 12.92
C ALA A 109 5.80 -8.33 14.26
N GLY A 110 4.64 -8.86 14.65
CA GLY A 110 3.94 -8.49 15.88
C GLY A 110 3.29 -7.10 15.86
N THR A 111 3.24 -6.43 14.69
CA THR A 111 2.59 -5.11 14.57
C THR A 111 1.09 -5.24 14.28
N VAL A 112 0.34 -4.19 14.64
CA VAL A 112 -1.09 -4.07 14.31
C VAL A 112 -1.29 -4.16 12.79
N SER A 113 -0.45 -3.50 11.99
CA SER A 113 -0.54 -3.54 10.53
C SER A 113 -0.34 -4.95 9.95
N GLU A 114 0.58 -5.75 10.48
CA GLU A 114 0.72 -7.16 10.05
C GLU A 114 -0.56 -7.96 10.29
N ARG A 115 -1.14 -7.81 11.48
CA ARG A 115 -2.35 -8.55 11.85
C ARG A 115 -3.56 -8.11 11.02
N LEU A 116 -3.69 -6.82 10.73
CA LEU A 116 -4.72 -6.32 9.83
C LEU A 116 -4.54 -6.87 8.41
N LEU A 117 -3.31 -6.85 7.86
CA LEU A 117 -3.00 -7.42 6.54
C LEU A 117 -3.32 -8.92 6.44
N ARG A 118 -3.22 -9.66 7.55
CA ARG A 118 -3.54 -11.11 7.62
C ARG A 118 -4.99 -11.42 7.95
N SER A 119 -5.79 -10.43 8.33
CA SER A 119 -7.15 -10.68 8.85
C SER A 119 -8.12 -11.24 7.81
N GLY A 120 -7.93 -10.95 6.53
CA GLY A 120 -8.83 -11.37 5.46
C GLY A 120 -10.25 -10.82 5.54
N GLN A 121 -10.52 -9.80 6.40
CA GLN A 121 -11.88 -9.26 6.57
C GLN A 121 -12.25 -8.18 5.55
N CYS A 122 -11.28 -7.43 5.06
CA CYS A 122 -11.44 -6.37 4.07
C CYS A 122 -10.12 -6.14 3.31
N ASN A 123 -10.15 -5.30 2.29
CA ASN A 123 -8.93 -4.82 1.67
C ASN A 123 -8.13 -4.00 2.69
N VAL A 124 -6.87 -4.31 2.91
CA VAL A 124 -5.99 -3.57 3.84
C VAL A 124 -4.86 -2.90 3.08
N LEU A 125 -4.61 -1.63 3.38
CA LEU A 125 -3.49 -0.85 2.87
C LEU A 125 -2.68 -0.29 4.05
N ALA A 126 -1.51 -0.85 4.28
CA ALA A 126 -0.56 -0.32 5.24
C ALA A 126 0.37 0.68 4.53
N VAL A 127 0.40 1.93 4.99
CA VAL A 127 1.14 3.02 4.32
C VAL A 127 2.30 3.50 5.20
N ARG A 128 3.50 3.50 4.64
CA ARG A 128 4.63 4.25 5.17
C ARG A 128 4.75 5.57 4.42
N VAL A 129 4.51 6.67 5.10
CA VAL A 129 4.66 8.01 4.52
C VAL A 129 6.09 8.50 4.76
N VAL A 130 6.79 8.83 3.70
CA VAL A 130 8.15 9.43 3.69
C VAL A 130 8.07 10.90 3.28
N SER A 131 7.11 11.22 2.42
CA SER A 131 6.92 12.55 1.83
C SER A 131 5.56 13.15 2.22
N PRO A 132 5.41 13.67 3.47
CA PRO A 132 4.13 14.21 3.95
C PRO A 132 3.57 15.34 3.09
N GLY A 133 4.44 16.08 2.38
CA GLY A 133 4.06 17.15 1.47
C GLY A 133 3.22 16.72 0.26
N LEU A 134 3.15 15.42 -0.04
CA LEU A 134 2.27 14.89 -1.10
C LEU A 134 0.78 14.92 -0.69
N LEU A 135 0.48 15.06 0.61
CA LEU A 135 -0.88 15.12 1.16
C LEU A 135 -1.79 13.96 0.69
N GLY A 136 -1.22 12.77 0.54
CA GLY A 136 -1.91 11.58 0.07
C GLY A 136 -2.25 11.57 -1.43
N CYS A 137 -1.61 12.42 -2.23
CA CYS A 137 -1.84 12.56 -3.67
C CYS A 137 -0.56 12.26 -4.48
N PRO A 138 -0.07 11.02 -4.54
CA PRO A 138 1.08 10.69 -5.35
C PRO A 138 0.73 10.81 -6.84
N ARG A 139 1.46 11.65 -7.58
CA ARG A 139 1.25 11.85 -9.03
C ARG A 139 1.95 10.81 -9.89
N THR A 140 2.94 10.13 -9.32
CA THR A 140 3.71 9.06 -9.98
C THR A 140 3.77 7.85 -9.05
N LEU A 141 3.25 6.74 -9.53
CA LEU A 141 3.14 5.49 -8.78
C LEU A 141 3.92 4.37 -9.49
N LEU A 142 4.72 3.62 -8.75
CA LEU A 142 5.38 2.40 -9.22
C LEU A 142 4.62 1.18 -8.71
N PHE A 143 4.23 0.31 -9.62
CA PHE A 143 3.57 -0.95 -9.30
C PHE A 143 4.42 -2.13 -9.79
N PRO A 144 5.24 -2.73 -8.90
CA PRO A 144 6.01 -3.92 -9.22
C PRO A 144 5.12 -5.16 -9.33
N LEU A 145 5.37 -5.96 -10.37
CA LEU A 145 4.59 -7.14 -10.73
C LEU A 145 5.44 -8.40 -10.69
N ALA A 146 5.04 -9.39 -9.91
CA ALA A 146 5.75 -10.66 -9.78
C ALA A 146 5.65 -11.59 -11.01
N GLY A 147 4.81 -11.25 -12.00
CA GLY A 147 4.61 -12.02 -13.23
C GLY A 147 3.57 -13.12 -13.12
N HIS A 148 2.81 -13.18 -12.03
CA HIS A 148 1.69 -14.09 -11.92
C HIS A 148 0.55 -13.64 -12.86
N PRO A 149 -0.07 -14.52 -13.69
CA PRO A 149 -1.04 -14.13 -14.72
C PRO A 149 -2.25 -13.35 -14.19
N ARG A 150 -2.66 -13.61 -12.96
CA ARG A 150 -3.82 -12.97 -12.30
C ARG A 150 -3.44 -12.17 -11.04
N GLY A 151 -2.17 -12.13 -10.66
CA GLY A 151 -1.72 -11.56 -9.39
C GLY A 151 -1.98 -10.07 -9.24
N PHE A 152 -2.00 -9.32 -10.34
CA PHE A 152 -2.27 -7.88 -10.33
C PHE A 152 -3.76 -7.55 -10.00
N ARG A 153 -4.69 -8.48 -10.21
CA ARG A 153 -6.13 -8.26 -9.95
C ARG A 153 -6.44 -7.99 -8.48
N SER A 154 -5.60 -8.49 -7.57
CA SER A 154 -5.70 -8.17 -6.14
C SER A 154 -5.35 -6.71 -5.83
N ALA A 155 -4.59 -6.04 -6.69
CA ALA A 155 -4.26 -4.62 -6.55
C ALA A 155 -5.36 -3.69 -7.08
N MET A 156 -6.26 -4.16 -7.95
CA MET A 156 -7.23 -3.31 -8.64
C MET A 156 -8.06 -2.43 -7.69
N PRO A 157 -8.62 -2.93 -6.58
CA PRO A 157 -9.37 -2.08 -5.65
C PRO A 157 -8.56 -0.91 -5.09
N PHE A 158 -7.25 -1.10 -4.92
CA PHE A 158 -6.33 -0.07 -4.43
C PHE A 158 -5.89 0.87 -5.54
N LEU A 159 -5.57 0.33 -6.72
CA LEU A 159 -5.15 1.12 -7.88
C LEU A 159 -6.25 2.08 -8.33
N LEU A 160 -7.50 1.65 -8.37
CA LEU A 160 -8.64 2.51 -8.76
C LEU A 160 -8.78 3.72 -7.83
N LEU A 161 -8.57 3.55 -6.52
CA LEU A 161 -8.68 4.64 -5.56
C LEU A 161 -7.42 5.51 -5.48
N LEU A 162 -6.22 4.91 -5.58
CA LEU A 162 -4.94 5.65 -5.53
C LEU A 162 -4.62 6.35 -6.85
N ALA A 163 -5.08 5.81 -7.97
CA ALA A 163 -4.77 6.35 -9.29
C ALA A 163 -5.63 7.55 -9.70
N GLN A 164 -6.70 7.87 -8.97
CA GLN A 164 -7.52 9.07 -9.22
C GLN A 164 -6.66 10.37 -9.29
N PRO A 165 -5.77 10.65 -8.32
CA PRO A 165 -4.83 11.77 -8.40
C PRO A 165 -3.56 11.46 -9.20
N THR A 166 -3.32 10.20 -9.59
CA THR A 166 -2.07 9.76 -10.22
C THR A 166 -2.05 10.13 -11.70
N ALA A 167 -1.00 10.85 -12.12
CA ALA A 167 -0.80 11.20 -13.53
C ALA A 167 -0.11 10.06 -14.31
N ARG A 168 0.81 9.32 -13.65
CA ARG A 168 1.59 8.24 -14.26
C ARG A 168 1.63 7.01 -13.37
N LEU A 169 1.31 5.86 -13.96
CA LEU A 169 1.43 4.55 -13.33
C LEU A 169 2.49 3.73 -14.06
N HIS A 170 3.63 3.52 -13.40
CA HIS A 170 4.73 2.71 -13.91
C HIS A 170 4.52 1.25 -13.52
N LEU A 171 4.27 0.39 -14.48
CA LEU A 171 4.21 -1.07 -14.31
C LEU A 171 5.62 -1.62 -14.44
N LEU A 172 6.15 -2.25 -13.39
CA LEU A 172 7.52 -2.78 -13.37
C LEU A 172 7.51 -4.31 -13.28
N ARG A 173 8.21 -4.96 -14.20
CA ARG A 173 8.51 -6.39 -14.13
C ARG A 173 10.01 -6.58 -13.92
N VAL A 174 10.42 -7.02 -12.73
CA VAL A 174 11.79 -7.48 -12.46
C VAL A 174 11.84 -8.97 -12.67
N MET A 175 12.65 -9.41 -13.63
CA MET A 175 12.91 -10.83 -13.86
C MET A 175 14.22 -11.23 -13.20
N VAL A 176 14.11 -12.05 -12.16
CA VAL A 176 15.28 -12.44 -11.37
C VAL A 176 16.11 -13.45 -12.13
N VAL A 177 17.43 -13.17 -12.20
CA VAL A 177 18.45 -14.05 -12.74
C VAL A 177 19.54 -14.20 -11.69
N GLY A 178 19.93 -15.41 -11.35
CA GLY A 178 20.98 -15.63 -10.34
C GLY A 178 22.26 -14.84 -10.66
N HIS A 179 22.95 -14.36 -9.64
CA HIS A 179 24.14 -13.51 -9.77
C HIS A 179 25.18 -14.11 -10.73
N LEU A 180 25.46 -15.41 -10.63
CA LEU A 180 26.43 -16.10 -11.47
C LEU A 180 25.99 -16.19 -12.95
N HIS A 181 24.66 -16.24 -13.18
CA HIS A 181 24.12 -16.36 -14.53
C HIS A 181 23.93 -15.00 -15.21
N LEU A 182 23.78 -13.93 -14.44
CA LEU A 182 23.56 -12.59 -15.00
C LEU A 182 24.75 -12.11 -15.84
N GLY A 183 26.00 -12.34 -15.35
CA GLY A 183 27.21 -11.97 -16.04
C GLY A 183 27.54 -12.83 -17.29
N HIS A 184 26.92 -14.02 -17.39
CA HIS A 184 27.12 -14.95 -18.51
C HIS A 184 25.93 -15.05 -19.46
N LEU A 185 24.87 -14.21 -19.24
CA LEU A 185 23.70 -14.24 -20.08
C LEU A 185 24.00 -13.65 -21.45
N SER A 186 23.75 -14.44 -22.52
CA SER A 186 23.91 -13.91 -23.87
C SER A 186 22.96 -12.75 -24.14
N ALA A 187 23.39 -11.79 -24.97
CA ALA A 187 22.54 -10.66 -25.35
C ALA A 187 21.21 -11.09 -26.01
N ALA A 188 21.22 -12.21 -26.74
CA ALA A 188 20.01 -12.77 -27.35
C ALA A 188 19.03 -13.29 -26.29
N THR A 189 19.53 -14.06 -25.31
CA THR A 189 18.71 -14.57 -24.20
C THR A 189 18.17 -13.43 -23.32
N ALA A 190 19.00 -12.41 -23.04
CA ALA A 190 18.57 -11.25 -22.29
C ALA A 190 17.42 -10.52 -22.99
N ARG A 191 17.56 -10.23 -24.30
CA ARG A 191 16.52 -9.61 -25.11
C ARG A 191 15.24 -10.43 -25.14
N ALA A 192 15.32 -11.75 -25.34
CA ALA A 192 14.15 -12.61 -25.34
C ALA A 192 13.39 -12.58 -24.00
N ARG A 193 14.10 -12.63 -22.87
CA ARG A 193 13.48 -12.52 -21.55
C ARG A 193 12.81 -11.16 -21.33
N ILE A 194 13.48 -10.07 -21.72
CA ILE A 194 12.92 -8.72 -21.62
C ILE A 194 11.65 -8.59 -22.47
N ALA A 195 11.63 -9.15 -23.69
CA ALA A 195 10.45 -9.17 -24.55
C ALA A 195 9.27 -9.87 -23.86
N LEU A 196 9.46 -11.06 -23.27
CA LEU A 196 8.43 -11.75 -22.49
C LEU A 196 7.92 -10.91 -21.30
N GLY A 197 8.81 -10.15 -20.68
CA GLY A 197 8.45 -9.20 -19.62
C GLY A 197 7.52 -8.10 -20.15
N TYR A 198 7.82 -7.51 -21.30
CA TYR A 198 6.98 -6.50 -21.93
C TYR A 198 5.64 -7.06 -22.41
N ASP A 199 5.59 -8.27 -22.97
CA ASP A 199 4.36 -8.94 -23.38
C ASP A 199 3.42 -9.15 -22.17
N TYR A 200 3.97 -9.55 -21.03
CA TYR A 200 3.22 -9.65 -19.78
C TYR A 200 2.68 -8.29 -19.33
N LEU A 201 3.52 -7.25 -19.31
CA LEU A 201 3.11 -5.91 -18.90
C LEU A 201 2.08 -5.28 -19.84
N THR A 202 2.15 -5.59 -21.13
CA THR A 202 1.14 -5.15 -22.12
C THR A 202 -0.22 -5.72 -21.79
N ARG A 203 -0.30 -7.03 -21.54
CA ARG A 203 -1.56 -7.68 -21.13
C ARG A 203 -2.13 -7.07 -19.84
N VAL A 204 -1.28 -6.82 -18.83
CA VAL A 204 -1.70 -6.17 -17.58
C VAL A 204 -2.22 -4.76 -17.84
N ALA A 205 -1.51 -3.96 -18.65
CA ALA A 205 -1.92 -2.61 -18.99
C ALA A 205 -3.27 -2.58 -19.72
N ASP A 206 -3.49 -3.51 -20.63
CA ASP A 206 -4.74 -3.62 -21.38
C ASP A 206 -5.91 -4.05 -20.48
N GLU A 207 -5.67 -5.00 -19.55
CA GLU A 207 -6.67 -5.38 -18.55
C GLU A 207 -7.02 -4.22 -17.60
N ILE A 208 -6.04 -3.39 -17.19
CA ILE A 208 -6.30 -2.18 -16.40
C ILE A 208 -7.16 -1.18 -17.19
N ARG A 209 -6.84 -0.93 -18.45
CA ARG A 209 -7.60 0.00 -19.31
C ARG A 209 -9.01 -0.48 -19.61
N ALA A 210 -9.22 -1.80 -19.65
CA ALA A 210 -10.53 -2.39 -19.90
C ALA A 210 -11.50 -2.32 -18.72
N GLN A 211 -11.05 -1.87 -17.53
CA GLN A 211 -11.95 -1.64 -16.40
C GLN A 211 -12.87 -0.46 -16.68
N ALA A 212 -14.15 -0.57 -16.31
CA ALA A 212 -15.13 0.51 -16.51
C ALA A 212 -14.74 1.83 -15.81
N ASP A 213 -14.08 1.71 -14.65
CA ASP A 213 -13.60 2.83 -13.85
C ASP A 213 -12.07 3.03 -14.01
N ALA A 214 -11.51 2.66 -15.18
CA ALA A 214 -10.08 2.78 -15.40
C ALA A 214 -9.59 4.20 -15.08
N PRO A 215 -8.52 4.33 -14.27
CA PRO A 215 -8.02 5.65 -13.90
C PRO A 215 -7.48 6.37 -15.15
N PRO A 216 -7.71 7.69 -15.28
CA PRO A 216 -7.22 8.48 -16.40
C PRO A 216 -5.71 8.78 -16.26
N CYS A 217 -4.90 7.75 -16.01
CA CYS A 217 -3.46 7.89 -15.84
C CYS A 217 -2.69 7.33 -17.06
N HIS A 218 -1.51 7.89 -17.28
CA HIS A 218 -0.60 7.37 -18.30
C HIS A 218 0.09 6.09 -17.77
N LEU A 219 -0.08 4.97 -18.50
CA LEU A 219 0.54 3.69 -18.15
C LEU A 219 1.88 3.54 -18.88
N GLU A 220 2.95 3.42 -18.11
CA GLU A 220 4.30 3.13 -18.59
C GLU A 220 4.74 1.72 -18.18
N ARG A 221 5.53 1.06 -19.02
CA ARG A 221 5.95 -0.33 -18.83
C ARG A 221 7.47 -0.43 -18.78
N HIS A 222 7.97 -1.13 -17.76
CA HIS A 222 9.40 -1.32 -17.53
C HIS A 222 9.69 -2.79 -17.24
N ALA A 223 10.46 -3.45 -18.12
CA ALA A 223 10.89 -4.82 -17.93
C ALA A 223 12.42 -4.85 -17.80
N VAL A 224 12.92 -5.38 -16.69
CA VAL A 224 14.34 -5.38 -16.35
C VAL A 224 14.78 -6.75 -15.85
N LEU A 225 16.07 -7.08 -16.07
CA LEU A 225 16.74 -8.25 -15.50
C LEU A 225 17.58 -7.79 -14.31
N ALA A 226 17.47 -8.48 -13.19
CA ALA A 226 18.26 -8.19 -12.01
C ALA A 226 18.53 -9.46 -11.19
N ALA A 227 19.59 -9.45 -10.41
CA ALA A 227 19.85 -10.53 -9.46
C ALA A 227 19.07 -10.36 -8.16
N ASP A 228 18.74 -9.10 -7.79
CA ASP A 228 18.01 -8.73 -6.59
C ASP A 228 16.80 -7.85 -6.98
N TRP A 229 15.62 -8.40 -6.85
CA TRP A 229 14.39 -7.70 -7.24
C TRP A 229 14.07 -6.51 -6.34
N ALA A 230 14.38 -6.59 -5.04
CA ALA A 230 14.08 -5.50 -4.11
C ALA A 230 15.02 -4.31 -4.32
N GLY A 231 16.32 -4.58 -4.51
CA GLY A 231 17.28 -3.54 -4.89
C GLY A 231 16.93 -2.89 -6.21
N GLU A 232 16.51 -3.69 -7.21
CA GLU A 232 16.12 -3.14 -8.51
C GLU A 232 14.86 -2.28 -8.44
N ILE A 233 13.87 -2.64 -7.62
CA ILE A 233 12.69 -1.78 -7.39
C ILE A 233 13.13 -0.41 -6.85
N LEU A 234 14.06 -0.37 -5.88
CA LEU A 234 14.58 0.88 -5.33
C LEU A 234 15.31 1.71 -6.40
N VAL A 235 16.14 1.06 -7.22
CA VAL A 235 16.85 1.70 -8.34
C VAL A 235 15.86 2.29 -9.35
N GLN A 236 14.85 1.53 -9.75
CA GLN A 236 13.84 2.00 -10.70
C GLN A 236 12.97 3.10 -10.10
N ALA A 237 12.61 3.00 -8.82
CA ALA A 237 11.88 4.05 -8.12
C ALA A 237 12.63 5.40 -8.15
N GLY A 238 13.95 5.36 -7.90
CA GLY A 238 14.80 6.56 -7.99
C GLY A 238 14.93 7.08 -9.43
N LYS A 239 15.20 6.20 -10.41
CA LYS A 239 15.35 6.59 -11.83
C LYS A 239 14.08 7.22 -12.40
N LEU A 240 12.91 6.71 -12.03
CA LEU A 240 11.62 7.17 -12.55
C LEU A 240 11.05 8.34 -11.72
N GLY A 241 11.70 8.73 -10.63
CA GLY A 241 11.24 9.81 -9.75
C GLY A 241 9.86 9.54 -9.18
N VAL A 242 9.55 8.27 -8.82
CA VAL A 242 8.22 7.93 -8.32
C VAL A 242 8.00 8.45 -6.91
N GLN A 243 6.76 8.80 -6.63
CA GLN A 243 6.35 9.34 -5.34
C GLN A 243 5.77 8.26 -4.40
N MET A 244 5.31 7.13 -4.97
CA MET A 244 4.81 6.01 -4.19
C MET A 244 5.12 4.67 -4.88
N ILE A 245 5.47 3.66 -4.08
CA ILE A 245 5.55 2.26 -4.52
C ILE A 245 4.36 1.51 -3.92
N LEU A 246 3.61 0.75 -4.73
CA LEU A 246 2.52 -0.09 -4.28
C LEU A 246 2.92 -1.57 -4.36
N LEU A 247 2.98 -2.26 -3.23
CA LEU A 247 3.44 -3.64 -3.10
C LEU A 247 2.33 -4.55 -2.60
N GLY A 248 2.16 -5.71 -3.24
CA GLY A 248 1.27 -6.75 -2.74
C GLY A 248 1.92 -7.54 -1.61
N ALA A 249 1.19 -7.69 -0.50
CA ALA A 249 1.53 -8.67 0.52
C ALA A 249 0.87 -10.00 0.17
N SER A 250 1.65 -11.07 0.10
CA SER A 250 1.13 -12.44 0.06
C SER A 250 1.43 -13.12 1.39
N GLU A 251 0.68 -14.17 1.73
CA GLU A 251 1.00 -14.99 2.91
C GLU A 251 2.45 -15.49 2.92
N ARG A 252 3.03 -15.68 1.73
CA ARG A 252 4.44 -16.09 1.55
C ARG A 252 5.44 -14.95 1.76
N SER A 253 5.03 -13.69 1.58
CA SER A 253 5.87 -12.51 1.75
C SER A 253 5.77 -11.89 3.14
N LEU A 254 4.69 -12.18 3.88
CA LEU A 254 4.57 -11.85 5.31
C LEU A 254 5.33 -12.92 6.09
N PRO A 255 6.32 -12.59 6.91
CA PRO A 255 7.40 -13.50 7.25
C PRO A 255 7.00 -14.69 8.12
N HIS A 256 7.28 -15.90 7.64
CA HIS A 256 7.85 -16.92 8.49
C HIS A 256 9.37 -16.67 8.49
N ARG A 257 9.99 -16.55 9.68
CA ARG A 257 11.43 -16.46 9.98
C ARG A 257 12.35 -16.63 8.75
N VAL A 258 12.68 -15.56 8.05
CA VAL A 258 13.67 -15.61 6.98
C VAL A 258 15.00 -15.18 7.57
N VAL A 259 15.96 -16.08 7.54
CA VAL A 259 17.35 -15.90 8.03
C VAL A 259 18.10 -14.77 7.29
N TYR A 260 17.61 -14.32 6.14
CA TYR A 260 18.27 -13.36 5.24
C TYR A 260 17.47 -12.07 4.97
N GLY A 261 16.81 -11.49 5.95
CA GLY A 261 16.11 -10.21 5.76
C GLY A 261 14.90 -10.31 4.80
N ASN A 262 13.82 -9.62 5.12
CA ASN A 262 12.65 -9.60 4.25
C ASN A 262 12.86 -8.54 3.15
N PRO A 263 12.78 -8.90 1.84
CA PRO A 263 12.91 -7.93 0.76
C PRO A 263 11.94 -6.75 0.84
N LEU A 264 10.70 -6.96 1.35
CA LEU A 264 9.74 -5.88 1.58
C LEU A 264 10.22 -4.91 2.68
N GLU A 265 10.85 -5.44 3.73
CA GLU A 265 11.45 -4.61 4.79
C GLU A 265 12.54 -3.70 4.22
N ARG A 266 13.38 -4.23 3.35
CA ARG A 266 14.41 -3.45 2.66
C ARG A 266 13.81 -2.32 1.85
N ILE A 267 12.78 -2.60 1.05
CA ILE A 267 12.09 -1.55 0.27
C ILE A 267 11.50 -0.50 1.22
N LEU A 268 10.79 -0.91 2.26
CA LEU A 268 10.25 0.04 3.24
C LEU A 268 11.32 0.89 3.90
N ARG A 269 12.45 0.31 4.28
CA ARG A 269 13.51 1.00 5.01
C ARG A 269 14.29 1.96 4.12
N ASP A 270 14.65 1.51 2.92
CA ASP A 270 15.67 2.16 2.09
C ASP A 270 15.07 3.06 0.99
N THR A 271 13.74 3.07 0.83
CA THR A 271 13.10 3.94 -0.15
C THR A 271 13.04 5.40 0.28
N ALA A 272 13.13 6.31 -0.69
CA ALA A 272 12.97 7.75 -0.52
C ALA A 272 11.54 8.24 -0.83
N CYS A 273 10.61 7.35 -1.20
CA CYS A 273 9.23 7.68 -1.52
C CYS A 273 8.25 6.93 -0.60
N ASP A 274 6.97 7.28 -0.67
CA ASP A 274 5.94 6.61 0.10
C ASP A 274 5.77 5.15 -0.34
N VAL A 275 5.39 4.26 0.57
CA VAL A 275 5.15 2.84 0.26
C VAL A 275 3.79 2.42 0.80
N GLY A 276 2.98 1.87 -0.08
CA GLY A 276 1.76 1.15 0.27
C GLY A 276 1.94 -0.35 0.17
N ILE A 277 1.59 -1.08 1.21
CA ILE A 277 1.53 -2.54 1.20
C ILE A 277 0.08 -2.94 1.28
N TYR A 278 -0.41 -3.62 0.25
CA TYR A 278 -1.80 -4.04 0.20
C TYR A 278 -1.96 -5.54 0.38
N CYS A 279 -3.06 -5.93 1.02
CA CYS A 279 -3.56 -7.31 1.03
C CYS A 279 -5.08 -7.29 0.77
N ARG A 280 -5.51 -8.21 -0.07
CA ARG A 280 -6.94 -8.46 -0.32
C ARG A 280 -7.37 -9.69 0.49
N PRO A 281 -8.66 -9.76 0.94
CA PRO A 281 -9.24 -10.96 1.54
C PRO A 281 -9.11 -12.21 0.69
#